data_0b2ff00d84588ff816c60b1d2f1c5530
#
_entry.id   0b2ff00d84588ff816c60b1d2f1c5530
#
_cell.length_a   1.000
_cell.length_b   1.000
_cell.length_c   1.000
_cell.angle_alpha   90.00
_cell.angle_beta   90.00
_cell.angle_gamma   90.00
#
_symmetry.space_group_name_H-M   'P 1'
#
loop_
_entity.id
_entity.type
_entity.pdbx_description
1 polymer ?
#
loop_
_entity_poly.entity_id
_entity_poly.type
_entity_poly.pdbx_seq_one_letter_code
_entity_poly.pdbx_strand_id
1 'polypeptide(L)'
;DKAATEIMDLFFTPDEELANRPITDFFDDEVLNSNFWMYWRTMFAFENWHSALEMKLYIRRYIHHIAGLPDFSALRFTRYNQYESMILPMQRYLEAHGVQFHFDTKVENVVFEVGGGEGPRRAVTGTGQDTIQRIQQAAFARNPYSTSTKKVARRITVTHAGEISNIDLTEDDLVFITNGGCVENSTIGAQDKPAAWDPTIRPGGGWDMWRRIAAQDPSFGHPDKFCGDPEKSNWMSAT
;
A
#
# COMPACT_ATOMS: atom_id res chain seq x y z
N ASP A 1 -23.07 14.05 20.66
CA ASP A 1 -22.95 13.69 19.27
C ASP A 1 -22.33 12.30 19.17
N LYS A 2 -23.16 11.32 18.84
CA LYS A 2 -22.87 9.89 18.95
C LYS A 2 -21.66 9.48 18.08
N ALA A 3 -21.62 9.95 16.83
CA ALA A 3 -20.53 9.66 15.91
C ALA A 3 -19.17 10.09 16.48
N ALA A 4 -19.11 11.26 17.13
CA ALA A 4 -17.88 11.74 17.76
C ALA A 4 -17.44 10.81 18.91
N THR A 5 -18.40 10.32 19.70
CA THR A 5 -18.09 9.39 20.81
C THR A 5 -17.54 8.07 20.27
N GLU A 6 -18.19 7.47 19.28
CA GLU A 6 -17.76 6.19 18.70
C GLU A 6 -16.41 6.31 17.97
N ILE A 7 -16.15 7.45 17.30
CA ILE A 7 -14.84 7.74 16.72
C ILE A 7 -13.76 7.83 17.81
N MET A 8 -14.07 8.46 18.94
CA MET A 8 -13.13 8.54 20.07
C MET A 8 -12.88 7.18 20.71
N ASP A 9 -13.92 6.35 20.83
CA ASP A 9 -13.79 4.99 21.33
C ASP A 9 -12.89 4.16 20.41
N LEU A 10 -13.11 4.22 19.09
CA LEU A 10 -12.23 3.60 18.11
C LEU A 10 -10.78 4.11 18.22
N PHE A 11 -10.61 5.41 18.38
CA PHE A 11 -9.30 6.03 18.46
C PHE A 11 -8.48 5.59 19.68
N PHE A 12 -9.12 5.38 20.82
CA PHE A 12 -8.47 4.97 22.07
C PHE A 12 -8.39 3.45 22.28
N THR A 13 -9.15 2.67 21.53
CA THR A 13 -9.06 1.20 21.61
C THR A 13 -7.68 0.73 21.15
N PRO A 14 -7.00 -0.17 21.86
CA PRO A 14 -5.71 -0.71 21.48
C PRO A 14 -5.72 -1.36 20.07
N ASP A 15 -4.62 -1.22 19.34
CA ASP A 15 -4.51 -1.73 17.97
C ASP A 15 -4.68 -3.25 17.90
N GLU A 16 -4.24 -3.98 18.93
CA GLU A 16 -4.37 -5.44 19.04
C GLU A 16 -5.82 -5.90 19.16
N GLU A 17 -6.68 -5.11 19.79
CA GLU A 17 -8.10 -5.40 19.92
C GLU A 17 -8.87 -5.15 18.63
N LEU A 18 -8.32 -4.31 17.74
CA LEU A 18 -8.92 -3.93 16.46
C LEU A 18 -8.49 -4.83 15.31
N ALA A 19 -7.40 -5.58 15.45
CA ALA A 19 -6.70 -6.24 14.35
C ALA A 19 -7.58 -7.16 13.46
N ASN A 20 -8.64 -7.75 14.04
CA ASN A 20 -9.52 -8.67 13.33
C ASN A 20 -11.00 -8.25 13.40
N ARG A 21 -11.28 -6.99 13.73
CA ARG A 21 -12.65 -6.49 13.85
C ARG A 21 -13.03 -5.64 12.64
N PRO A 22 -14.22 -5.86 12.08
CA PRO A 22 -14.77 -4.97 11.05
C PRO A 22 -15.25 -3.64 11.66
N ILE A 23 -15.42 -2.65 10.81
CA ILE A 23 -15.95 -1.32 11.20
C ILE A 23 -17.34 -1.44 11.85
N THR A 24 -18.17 -2.36 11.38
CA THR A 24 -19.50 -2.66 11.95
C THR A 24 -19.50 -3.14 13.38
N ASP A 25 -18.38 -3.54 13.95
CA ASP A 25 -18.27 -3.88 15.36
C ASP A 25 -18.11 -2.65 16.28
N PHE A 26 -17.84 -1.49 15.68
CA PHE A 26 -17.61 -0.24 16.39
C PHE A 26 -18.70 0.80 16.17
N PHE A 27 -19.19 0.90 14.92
CA PHE A 27 -20.19 1.87 14.55
C PHE A 27 -21.56 1.20 14.44
N ASP A 28 -22.53 1.82 15.08
CA ASP A 28 -23.90 1.37 14.92
C ASP A 28 -24.53 1.94 13.62
N ASP A 29 -25.77 1.49 13.36
CA ASP A 29 -26.51 1.88 12.16
C ASP A 29 -26.73 3.40 12.06
N GLU A 30 -26.82 4.14 13.18
CA GLU A 30 -27.00 5.57 13.14
C GLU A 30 -25.76 6.27 12.57
N VAL A 31 -24.56 5.83 12.97
CA VAL A 31 -23.30 6.36 12.45
C VAL A 31 -23.05 5.90 11.03
N LEU A 32 -23.30 4.61 10.72
CA LEU A 32 -23.11 4.06 9.38
C LEU A 32 -24.10 4.61 8.33
N ASN A 33 -25.21 5.22 8.74
CA ASN A 33 -26.13 5.92 7.87
C ASN A 33 -25.99 7.45 7.93
N SER A 34 -24.97 7.96 8.63
CA SER A 34 -24.73 9.38 8.76
C SER A 34 -24.01 10.00 7.56
N ASN A 35 -24.11 11.32 7.43
CA ASN A 35 -23.34 12.06 6.45
C ASN A 35 -21.82 11.93 6.68
N PHE A 36 -21.39 11.80 7.94
CA PHE A 36 -19.98 11.54 8.24
C PHE A 36 -19.49 10.27 7.55
N TRP A 37 -20.21 9.15 7.73
CA TRP A 37 -19.84 7.89 7.12
C TRP A 37 -19.91 7.93 5.59
N MET A 38 -20.94 8.58 5.04
CA MET A 38 -21.04 8.77 3.59
C MET A 38 -19.81 9.49 3.01
N TYR A 39 -19.39 10.60 3.63
CA TYR A 39 -18.18 11.31 3.19
C TYR A 39 -16.92 10.47 3.38
N TRP A 40 -16.78 9.84 4.54
CA TRP A 40 -15.60 9.04 4.85
C TRP A 40 -15.41 7.89 3.87
N ARG A 41 -16.45 7.09 3.67
CA ARG A 41 -16.38 5.91 2.80
C ARG A 41 -16.12 6.27 1.34
N THR A 42 -16.70 7.36 0.85
CA THR A 42 -16.51 7.78 -0.55
C THR A 42 -15.14 8.42 -0.79
N MET A 43 -14.64 9.22 0.15
CA MET A 43 -13.33 9.88 0.00
C MET A 43 -12.16 8.92 0.17
N PHE A 44 -12.26 7.99 1.09
CA PHE A 44 -11.17 7.08 1.45
C PHE A 44 -11.39 5.64 1.01
N ALA A 45 -12.42 5.37 0.22
CA ALA A 45 -12.75 4.05 -0.30
C ALA A 45 -12.95 2.97 0.79
N PHE A 46 -13.67 3.33 1.87
CA PHE A 46 -14.04 2.37 2.91
C PHE A 46 -15.38 1.72 2.63
N GLU A 47 -15.51 0.49 3.11
CA GLU A 47 -16.77 -0.25 3.21
C GLU A 47 -17.03 -0.68 4.65
N ASN A 48 -18.29 -0.96 4.97
CA ASN A 48 -18.72 -1.28 6.34
C ASN A 48 -17.98 -2.49 6.94
N TRP A 49 -17.58 -3.42 6.09
CA TRP A 49 -16.88 -4.66 6.47
C TRP A 49 -15.35 -4.52 6.48
N HIS A 50 -14.80 -3.35 6.15
CA HIS A 50 -13.36 -3.11 6.22
C HIS A 50 -12.85 -3.12 7.68
N SER A 51 -11.54 -3.22 7.81
CA SER A 51 -10.86 -3.28 9.10
C SER A 51 -11.06 -2.01 9.94
N ALA A 52 -11.51 -2.19 11.18
CA ALA A 52 -11.58 -1.10 12.15
C ALA A 52 -10.18 -0.54 12.50
N LEU A 53 -9.15 -1.39 12.51
CA LEU A 53 -7.77 -0.95 12.71
C LEU A 53 -7.33 -0.03 11.58
N GLU A 54 -7.59 -0.39 10.34
CA GLU A 54 -7.22 0.45 9.20
C GLU A 54 -7.92 1.81 9.27
N MET A 55 -9.21 1.83 9.57
CA MET A 55 -9.96 3.07 9.77
C MET A 55 -9.34 3.92 10.87
N LYS A 56 -9.00 3.34 12.03
CA LYS A 56 -8.31 4.07 13.10
C LYS A 56 -7.00 4.70 12.62
N LEU A 57 -6.18 3.98 11.86
CA LEU A 57 -4.92 4.49 11.32
C LEU A 57 -5.15 5.67 10.36
N TYR A 58 -6.20 5.62 9.55
CA TYR A 58 -6.60 6.74 8.71
C TYR A 58 -7.08 7.94 9.54
N ILE A 59 -7.94 7.72 10.53
CA ILE A 59 -8.39 8.79 11.44
C ILE A 59 -7.20 9.45 12.12
N ARG A 60 -6.26 8.70 12.66
CA ARG A 60 -5.03 9.23 13.27
C ARG A 60 -4.24 10.13 12.31
N ARG A 61 -4.27 9.81 11.04
CA ARG A 61 -3.59 10.61 9.99
C ARG A 61 -4.32 11.90 9.68
N TYR A 62 -5.65 11.89 9.70
CA TYR A 62 -6.49 12.97 9.20
C TYR A 62 -7.30 13.71 10.27
N ILE A 63 -7.15 13.36 11.54
CA ILE A 63 -7.99 13.89 12.63
C ILE A 63 -8.03 15.43 12.70
N HIS A 64 -6.92 16.10 12.40
CA HIS A 64 -6.85 17.57 12.40
C HIS A 64 -7.55 18.21 11.17
N HIS A 65 -7.95 17.42 10.22
CA HIS A 65 -8.62 17.88 9.01
C HIS A 65 -10.08 17.41 8.90
N ILE A 66 -10.56 16.59 9.84
CA ILE A 66 -11.92 16.03 9.80
C ILE A 66 -13.00 17.10 9.70
N ALA A 67 -12.86 18.20 10.43
CA ALA A 67 -13.85 19.30 10.42
C ALA A 67 -13.99 19.97 9.03
N GLY A 68 -12.98 19.92 8.20
CA GLY A 68 -12.97 20.49 6.85
C GLY A 68 -13.35 19.51 5.74
N LEU A 69 -13.77 18.29 6.05
CA LEU A 69 -14.19 17.31 5.03
C LEU A 69 -15.49 17.71 4.31
N PRO A 70 -16.53 18.20 5.00
CA PRO A 70 -17.81 18.50 4.35
C PRO A 70 -17.77 19.63 3.32
N ASP A 71 -16.87 20.58 3.48
CA ASP A 71 -16.71 21.75 2.60
C ASP A 71 -15.38 21.77 1.84
N PHE A 72 -14.59 20.71 1.97
CA PHE A 72 -13.25 20.54 1.40
C PHE A 72 -12.24 21.63 1.80
N SER A 73 -12.52 22.42 2.84
CA SER A 73 -11.63 23.50 3.29
C SER A 73 -10.27 22.99 3.79
N ALA A 74 -10.21 21.74 4.23
CA ALA A 74 -8.97 21.09 4.64
C ALA A 74 -8.10 20.61 3.45
N LEU A 75 -8.68 20.50 2.27
CA LEU A 75 -7.95 19.98 1.10
C LEU A 75 -7.11 21.08 0.44
N ARG A 76 -5.99 20.66 -0.12
CA ARG A 76 -5.12 21.52 -0.91
C ARG A 76 -4.87 20.86 -2.25
N PHE A 77 -4.98 21.66 -3.31
CA PHE A 77 -4.76 21.21 -4.67
C PHE A 77 -3.55 21.93 -5.24
N THR A 78 -2.80 21.24 -6.09
CA THR A 78 -1.72 21.87 -6.83
C THR A 78 -2.30 22.83 -7.88
N ARG A 79 -1.65 23.98 -8.06
CA ARG A 79 -2.08 24.96 -9.06
C ARG A 79 -1.91 24.46 -10.49
N TYR A 80 -0.92 23.58 -10.68
CA TYR A 80 -0.56 23.03 -11.98
C TYR A 80 -0.69 21.51 -11.94
N ASN A 81 -0.75 20.89 -13.11
CA ASN A 81 -0.72 19.44 -13.23
C ASN A 81 0.52 18.87 -12.51
N GLN A 82 0.32 17.81 -11.75
CA GLN A 82 1.38 17.22 -10.93
C GLN A 82 2.48 16.57 -11.76
N TYR A 83 2.14 16.02 -12.93
CA TYR A 83 3.13 15.37 -13.78
C TYR A 83 4.17 16.36 -14.28
N GLU A 84 3.75 17.46 -14.92
CA GLU A 84 4.67 18.44 -15.48
C GLU A 84 5.36 19.29 -14.42
N SER A 85 4.67 19.58 -13.31
CA SER A 85 5.19 20.50 -12.29
C SER A 85 6.03 19.83 -11.20
N MET A 86 5.82 18.53 -10.96
CA MET A 86 6.50 17.80 -9.88
C MET A 86 7.23 16.55 -10.38
N ILE A 87 6.52 15.65 -11.07
CA ILE A 87 7.09 14.34 -11.44
C ILE A 87 8.20 14.50 -12.48
N LEU A 88 7.93 15.19 -13.56
CA LEU A 88 8.90 15.36 -14.65
C LEU A 88 10.17 16.11 -14.23
N PRO A 89 10.12 17.20 -13.43
CA PRO A 89 11.33 17.82 -12.88
C PRO A 89 12.13 16.88 -11.97
N MET A 90 11.47 16.10 -11.12
CA MET A 90 12.16 15.11 -10.27
C MET A 90 12.81 14.00 -11.10
N GLN A 91 12.10 13.49 -12.11
CA GLN A 91 12.65 12.49 -13.02
C GLN A 91 13.92 13.01 -13.70
N ARG A 92 13.88 14.20 -14.30
CA ARG A 92 15.04 14.84 -14.96
C ARG A 92 16.21 15.04 -14.02
N TYR A 93 15.93 15.44 -12.79
CA TYR A 93 16.96 15.57 -11.76
C TYR A 93 17.63 14.23 -11.45
N LEU A 94 16.86 13.18 -11.28
CA LEU A 94 17.35 11.83 -10.99
C LEU A 94 18.15 11.26 -12.18
N GLU A 95 17.68 11.43 -13.40
CA GLU A 95 18.39 11.03 -14.63
C GLU A 95 19.75 11.74 -14.75
N ALA A 96 19.80 13.04 -14.45
CA ALA A 96 21.04 13.81 -14.43
C ALA A 96 22.03 13.33 -13.36
N HIS A 97 21.56 12.59 -12.34
CA HIS A 97 22.37 12.00 -11.29
C HIS A 97 22.59 10.49 -11.47
N GLY A 98 22.34 9.96 -12.67
CA GLY A 98 22.66 8.57 -13.04
C GLY A 98 21.59 7.54 -12.72
N VAL A 99 20.39 7.96 -12.30
CA VAL A 99 19.26 7.05 -12.16
C VAL A 99 18.74 6.64 -13.53
N GLN A 100 18.52 5.35 -13.72
CA GLN A 100 17.96 4.79 -14.95
C GLN A 100 16.50 4.44 -14.74
N PHE A 101 15.63 4.91 -15.63
CA PHE A 101 14.21 4.58 -15.68
C PHE A 101 13.97 3.61 -16.83
N HIS A 102 13.42 2.44 -16.54
CA HIS A 102 13.07 1.42 -17.52
C HIS A 102 11.55 1.37 -17.65
N PHE A 103 10.98 2.17 -18.56
CA PHE A 103 9.56 2.17 -18.88
C PHE A 103 9.20 0.96 -19.74
N ASP A 104 7.90 0.67 -19.85
CA ASP A 104 7.37 -0.48 -20.60
C ASP A 104 8.04 -1.82 -20.23
N THR A 105 8.49 -1.90 -19.00
CA THR A 105 9.20 -3.04 -18.43
C THR A 105 8.40 -3.62 -17.27
N LYS A 106 7.90 -4.84 -17.46
CA LYS A 106 7.15 -5.55 -16.43
C LYS A 106 8.09 -6.38 -15.58
N VAL A 107 8.06 -6.20 -14.27
CA VAL A 107 8.73 -7.10 -13.34
C VAL A 107 7.87 -8.36 -13.15
N GLU A 108 8.36 -9.48 -13.64
CA GLU A 108 7.66 -10.76 -13.53
C GLU A 108 7.87 -11.43 -12.18
N ASN A 109 9.08 -11.37 -11.65
CA ASN A 109 9.42 -12.01 -10.39
C ASN A 109 10.64 -11.37 -9.75
N VAL A 110 10.71 -11.47 -8.42
CA VAL A 110 11.93 -11.24 -7.64
C VAL A 110 12.27 -12.55 -6.93
N VAL A 111 13.41 -13.13 -7.25
CA VAL A 111 13.87 -14.40 -6.67
C VAL A 111 14.64 -14.10 -5.40
N PHE A 112 14.29 -14.78 -4.32
CA PHE A 112 14.90 -14.63 -3.02
C PHE A 112 15.62 -15.91 -2.60
N GLU A 113 16.75 -15.71 -1.95
CA GLU A 113 17.34 -16.71 -1.07
C GLU A 113 16.81 -16.48 0.34
N VAL A 114 16.13 -17.47 0.89
CA VAL A 114 15.59 -17.46 2.23
C VAL A 114 16.39 -18.44 3.08
N GLY A 115 17.12 -17.92 4.06
CA GLY A 115 18.03 -18.74 4.86
C GLY A 115 18.00 -18.35 6.34
N GLY A 116 18.19 -19.38 7.22
CA GLY A 116 18.35 -19.14 8.65
C GLY A 116 19.77 -18.68 8.95
N GLY A 117 19.89 -17.55 9.58
CA GLY A 117 21.10 -17.04 10.16
C GLY A 117 21.08 -15.52 10.25
N GLU A 118 21.34 -14.99 11.43
CA GLU A 118 21.74 -13.59 11.56
C GLU A 118 23.03 -13.40 10.75
N GLY A 119 22.91 -12.89 9.54
CA GLY A 119 24.08 -12.41 8.81
C GLY A 119 24.77 -11.32 9.64
N PRO A 120 26.10 -11.17 9.56
CA PRO A 120 26.80 -10.14 10.28
C PRO A 120 26.17 -8.79 9.95
N ARG A 121 25.71 -8.07 10.97
CA ARG A 121 25.29 -6.69 10.83
C ARG A 121 26.50 -5.90 10.35
N ARG A 122 26.53 -5.59 9.06
CA ARG A 122 27.59 -4.73 8.52
C ARG A 122 27.45 -3.38 9.18
N ALA A 123 28.47 -2.97 9.92
CA ALA A 123 28.55 -1.62 10.44
C ALA A 123 28.66 -0.67 9.24
N VAL A 124 27.60 0.09 9.00
CA VAL A 124 27.53 1.02 7.90
C VAL A 124 28.13 2.35 8.38
N THR A 125 29.24 2.73 7.85
CA THR A 125 29.96 3.97 8.19
C THR A 125 29.76 5.03 7.09
N GLY A 126 29.02 6.09 7.42
CA GLY A 126 28.85 7.24 6.52
C GLY A 126 27.46 7.89 6.59
N THR A 127 27.36 9.18 6.32
CA THR A 127 26.17 10.01 6.53
C THR A 127 24.93 9.65 5.69
N GLY A 128 25.11 9.09 4.51
CA GLY A 128 23.98 8.58 3.69
C GLY A 128 23.48 7.21 4.13
N GLN A 129 24.36 6.44 4.70
CA GLN A 129 24.12 5.09 5.19
C GLN A 129 23.40 5.10 6.55
N ASP A 130 23.61 6.11 7.39
CA ASP A 130 22.89 6.28 8.66
C ASP A 130 21.38 6.41 8.46
N THR A 131 20.95 7.04 7.38
CA THR A 131 19.51 7.21 7.08
C THR A 131 18.87 5.88 6.69
N ILE A 132 19.53 5.09 5.84
CA ILE A 132 19.06 3.75 5.43
C ILE A 132 19.03 2.81 6.64
N GLN A 133 20.05 2.85 7.48
CA GLN A 133 20.12 2.05 8.70
C GLN A 133 19.01 2.41 9.71
N ARG A 134 18.70 3.70 9.86
CA ARG A 134 17.57 4.18 10.69
C ARG A 134 16.23 3.74 10.14
N ILE A 135 16.03 3.78 8.81
CA ILE A 135 14.81 3.29 8.16
C ILE A 135 14.66 1.79 8.37
N GLN A 136 15.73 1.02 8.17
CA GLN A 136 15.73 -0.41 8.42
C GLN A 136 15.45 -0.74 9.89
N GLN A 137 16.12 -0.09 10.82
CA GLN A 137 15.90 -0.29 12.27
C GLN A 137 14.47 0.11 12.69
N ALA A 138 13.93 1.19 12.14
CA ALA A 138 12.56 1.61 12.41
C ALA A 138 11.52 0.64 11.82
N ALA A 139 11.78 0.08 10.65
CA ALA A 139 10.93 -0.94 10.04
C ALA A 139 10.97 -2.26 10.85
N PHE A 140 12.14 -2.69 11.28
CA PHE A 140 12.28 -3.90 12.11
C PHE A 140 11.74 -3.74 13.53
N ALA A 141 11.91 -2.57 14.14
CA ALA A 141 11.42 -2.32 15.50
C ALA A 141 9.89 -2.24 15.61
N ARG A 142 9.19 -2.05 14.49
CA ARG A 142 7.73 -1.92 14.45
C ARG A 142 6.99 -3.16 13.96
N ASN A 143 7.70 -4.20 13.55
CA ASN A 143 7.06 -5.42 13.06
C ASN A 143 7.19 -6.56 14.09
N PRO A 144 6.17 -6.80 14.94
CA PRO A 144 6.17 -7.92 15.88
C PRO A 144 6.16 -9.30 15.18
N TYR A 145 5.92 -9.33 13.88
CA TYR A 145 5.92 -10.54 13.04
C TYR A 145 7.22 -10.70 12.24
N SER A 146 8.26 -9.91 12.54
CA SER A 146 9.58 -10.10 11.94
C SER A 146 10.11 -11.49 12.31
N THR A 147 9.93 -12.44 11.40
CA THR A 147 10.64 -13.71 11.46
C THR A 147 12.13 -13.41 11.33
N SER A 148 12.96 -14.00 12.16
CA SER A 148 14.42 -13.84 12.14
C SER A 148 15.10 -14.37 10.87
N THR A 149 14.34 -14.77 9.88
CA THR A 149 14.81 -15.37 8.63
C THR A 149 15.31 -14.29 7.68
N LYS A 150 16.60 -14.32 7.36
CA LYS A 150 17.20 -13.41 6.37
C LYS A 150 16.62 -13.69 4.99
N LYS A 151 16.19 -12.66 4.29
CA LYS A 151 15.72 -12.70 2.90
C LYS A 151 16.64 -11.85 2.05
N VAL A 152 17.27 -12.44 1.05
CA VAL A 152 18.19 -11.77 0.14
C VAL A 152 17.64 -11.88 -1.27
N ALA A 153 17.32 -10.74 -1.91
CA ALA A 153 16.96 -10.72 -3.31
C ALA A 153 18.20 -11.08 -4.15
N ARG A 154 18.06 -12.07 -5.01
CA ARG A 154 19.16 -12.58 -5.85
C ARG A 154 19.00 -12.25 -7.33
N ARG A 155 17.75 -12.08 -7.78
CA ARG A 155 17.46 -11.83 -9.19
C ARG A 155 16.13 -11.15 -9.36
N ILE A 156 16.07 -10.20 -10.30
CA ILE A 156 14.83 -9.66 -10.82
C ILE A 156 14.64 -10.20 -12.23
N THR A 157 13.48 -10.82 -12.50
CA THR A 157 13.10 -11.23 -13.85
C THR A 157 12.15 -10.18 -14.44
N VAL A 158 12.47 -9.68 -15.59
CA VAL A 158 11.69 -8.63 -16.27
C VAL A 158 11.32 -9.05 -17.69
N THR A 159 10.21 -8.51 -18.17
CA THR A 159 9.79 -8.60 -19.58
C THR A 159 9.75 -7.19 -20.16
N HIS A 160 10.46 -6.99 -21.25
CA HIS A 160 10.46 -5.76 -22.04
C HIS A 160 10.30 -6.10 -23.51
N ALA A 161 9.36 -5.45 -24.19
CA ALA A 161 9.05 -5.74 -25.61
C ALA A 161 8.81 -7.22 -25.94
N GLY A 162 8.29 -8.00 -24.98
CA GLY A 162 8.05 -9.44 -25.12
C GLY A 162 9.27 -10.33 -24.85
N GLU A 163 10.42 -9.76 -24.62
CA GLU A 163 11.64 -10.49 -24.27
C GLU A 163 11.83 -10.56 -22.75
N ILE A 164 12.16 -11.75 -22.26
CA ILE A 164 12.44 -11.97 -20.84
C ILE A 164 13.94 -11.84 -20.60
N SER A 165 14.32 -11.06 -19.60
CA SER A 165 15.70 -10.92 -19.15
C SER A 165 15.79 -10.96 -17.62
N ASN A 166 17.01 -11.15 -17.13
CA ASN A 166 17.29 -11.23 -15.70
C ASN A 166 18.33 -10.20 -15.29
N ILE A 167 18.12 -9.62 -14.13
CA ILE A 167 19.06 -8.73 -13.46
C ILE A 167 19.52 -9.48 -12.21
N ASP A 168 20.77 -9.94 -12.20
CA ASP A 168 21.34 -10.59 -11.03
C ASP A 168 21.73 -9.55 -9.98
N LEU A 169 21.49 -9.89 -8.72
CA LEU A 169 21.69 -9.01 -7.57
C LEU A 169 22.71 -9.61 -6.61
N THR A 170 23.39 -8.73 -5.92
CA THR A 170 24.34 -9.04 -4.85
C THR A 170 23.74 -8.74 -3.47
N GLU A 171 24.45 -9.04 -2.41
CA GLU A 171 24.03 -8.70 -1.05
C GLU A 171 24.12 -7.20 -0.73
N ASP A 172 24.83 -6.43 -1.58
CA ASP A 172 24.98 -4.99 -1.43
C ASP A 172 23.84 -4.21 -2.11
N ASP A 173 22.99 -4.89 -2.91
CA ASP A 173 21.86 -4.28 -3.59
C ASP A 173 20.65 -4.15 -2.66
N LEU A 174 19.90 -3.05 -2.83
CA LEU A 174 18.62 -2.82 -2.15
C LEU A 174 17.48 -2.88 -3.18
N VAL A 175 16.47 -3.66 -2.88
CA VAL A 175 15.27 -3.79 -3.72
C VAL A 175 14.06 -3.26 -2.98
N PHE A 176 13.38 -2.28 -3.56
CA PHE A 176 12.10 -1.75 -3.09
C PHE A 176 11.00 -2.20 -4.03
N ILE A 177 9.99 -2.87 -3.49
CA ILE A 177 8.87 -3.41 -4.25
C ILE A 177 7.60 -2.67 -3.85
N THR A 178 6.96 -1.99 -4.79
CA THR A 178 5.78 -1.15 -4.53
C THR A 178 4.59 -1.49 -5.42
N ASN A 179 4.67 -2.56 -6.18
CA ASN A 179 3.57 -2.97 -7.06
C ASN A 179 2.41 -3.62 -6.30
N GLY A 180 1.28 -3.68 -6.99
CA GLY A 180 0.02 -4.16 -6.45
C GLY A 180 -0.69 -3.05 -5.70
N GLY A 181 -1.83 -2.65 -6.20
CA GLY A 181 -2.65 -1.61 -5.60
C GLY A 181 -4.13 -1.98 -5.66
N CYS A 182 -4.92 -1.34 -4.81
CA CYS A 182 -6.36 -1.54 -4.77
C CYS A 182 -7.06 -1.19 -6.10
N VAL A 183 -6.40 -0.42 -6.96
CA VAL A 183 -6.95 0.01 -8.27
C VAL A 183 -6.65 -0.93 -9.42
N GLU A 184 -5.87 -1.99 -9.22
CA GLU A 184 -5.35 -2.83 -10.30
C GLU A 184 -6.45 -3.49 -11.17
N ASN A 185 -7.56 -3.87 -10.57
CA ASN A 185 -8.71 -4.47 -11.25
C ASN A 185 -9.92 -3.53 -11.35
N SER A 186 -9.72 -2.24 -11.11
CA SER A 186 -10.81 -1.26 -11.11
C SER A 186 -11.39 -1.07 -12.49
N THR A 187 -12.70 -0.77 -12.53
CA THR A 187 -13.40 -0.22 -13.69
C THR A 187 -13.64 1.26 -13.46
N ILE A 188 -13.66 2.03 -14.53
CA ILE A 188 -13.84 3.48 -14.46
C ILE A 188 -15.23 3.83 -15.02
N GLY A 189 -15.98 4.62 -14.28
CA GLY A 189 -17.21 5.23 -14.73
C GLY A 189 -16.99 6.56 -15.44
N ALA A 190 -18.09 7.18 -15.84
CA ALA A 190 -18.15 8.54 -16.36
C ALA A 190 -19.28 9.29 -15.68
N GLN A 191 -19.40 10.59 -15.92
CA GLN A 191 -20.42 11.43 -15.28
C GLN A 191 -21.87 10.97 -15.55
N ASP A 192 -22.10 10.35 -16.69
CA ASP A 192 -23.40 9.85 -17.16
C ASP A 192 -23.51 8.31 -17.11
N LYS A 193 -22.45 7.64 -16.68
CA LYS A 193 -22.38 6.18 -16.66
C LYS A 193 -21.61 5.70 -15.43
N PRO A 194 -22.27 5.02 -14.49
CA PRO A 194 -21.58 4.46 -13.34
C PRO A 194 -20.56 3.41 -13.76
N ALA A 195 -19.52 3.22 -12.96
CA ALA A 195 -18.57 2.13 -13.14
C ALA A 195 -19.30 0.78 -13.07
N ALA A 196 -19.00 -0.10 -14.00
CA ALA A 196 -19.57 -1.43 -13.98
C ALA A 196 -18.86 -2.31 -12.95
N TRP A 197 -19.63 -3.08 -12.18
CA TRP A 197 -19.08 -4.11 -11.35
C TRP A 197 -18.54 -5.26 -12.21
N ASP A 198 -17.25 -5.54 -12.09
CA ASP A 198 -16.57 -6.66 -12.74
C ASP A 198 -15.80 -7.47 -11.70
N PRO A 199 -16.34 -8.62 -11.25
CA PRO A 199 -15.69 -9.47 -10.26
C PRO A 199 -14.52 -10.29 -10.83
N THR A 200 -14.19 -10.12 -12.10
CA THR A 200 -13.12 -10.89 -12.74
C THR A 200 -11.75 -10.43 -12.25
N ILE A 201 -11.04 -11.32 -11.57
CA ILE A 201 -9.64 -11.09 -11.22
C ILE A 201 -8.80 -11.31 -12.48
N ARG A 202 -8.18 -10.22 -12.96
CA ARG A 202 -7.36 -10.25 -14.17
C ARG A 202 -5.97 -10.79 -13.85
N PRO A 203 -5.48 -11.82 -14.57
CA PRO A 203 -4.12 -12.30 -14.40
C PRO A 203 -3.10 -11.30 -14.97
N GLY A 204 -1.87 -11.41 -14.52
CA GLY A 204 -0.74 -10.70 -15.13
C GLY A 204 -0.38 -9.34 -14.53
N GLY A 205 -1.05 -8.92 -13.48
CA GLY A 205 -0.74 -7.66 -12.79
C GLY A 205 0.33 -7.79 -11.70
N GLY A 206 0.47 -6.74 -10.89
CA GLY A 206 1.42 -6.70 -9.77
C GLY A 206 1.14 -7.76 -8.71
N TRP A 207 -0.10 -8.20 -8.54
CA TRP A 207 -0.47 -9.28 -7.64
C TRP A 207 0.09 -10.64 -8.05
N ASP A 208 0.23 -10.90 -9.35
CA ASP A 208 0.87 -12.14 -9.83
C ASP A 208 2.33 -12.22 -9.42
N MET A 209 3.04 -11.10 -9.42
CA MET A 209 4.41 -11.05 -8.90
C MET A 209 4.43 -11.36 -7.41
N TRP A 210 3.51 -10.80 -6.61
CA TRP A 210 3.42 -11.11 -5.17
C TRP A 210 3.09 -12.59 -4.91
N ARG A 211 2.23 -13.21 -5.72
CA ARG A 211 1.95 -14.65 -5.65
C ARG A 211 3.20 -15.49 -5.94
N ARG A 212 3.99 -15.10 -6.94
CA ARG A 212 5.27 -15.77 -7.26
C ARG A 212 6.29 -15.61 -6.14
N ILE A 213 6.37 -14.45 -5.52
CA ILE A 213 7.23 -14.20 -4.35
C ILE A 213 6.76 -15.07 -3.17
N ALA A 214 5.47 -15.06 -2.85
CA ALA A 214 4.92 -15.83 -1.75
C ALA A 214 5.06 -17.36 -1.94
N ALA A 215 5.06 -17.84 -3.19
CA ALA A 215 5.29 -19.25 -3.48
C ALA A 215 6.71 -19.72 -3.18
N GLN A 216 7.67 -18.82 -2.99
CA GLN A 216 9.05 -19.19 -2.68
C GLN A 216 9.25 -19.55 -1.20
N ASP A 217 8.54 -18.87 -0.29
CA ASP A 217 8.61 -19.16 1.14
C ASP A 217 7.36 -18.61 1.87
N PRO A 218 6.76 -19.36 2.82
CA PRO A 218 5.57 -18.93 3.55
C PRO A 218 5.75 -17.61 4.33
N SER A 219 6.97 -17.25 4.68
CA SER A 219 7.26 -16.00 5.40
C SER A 219 7.07 -14.72 4.58
N PHE A 220 6.76 -14.83 3.27
CA PHE A 220 6.37 -13.69 2.43
C PHE A 220 4.88 -13.36 2.53
N GLY A 221 4.11 -14.14 3.27
CA GLY A 221 2.70 -13.88 3.52
C GLY A 221 1.74 -14.53 2.53
N HIS A 222 0.52 -14.00 2.48
CA HIS A 222 -0.61 -14.62 1.78
C HIS A 222 -1.31 -13.61 0.86
N PRO A 223 -0.79 -13.36 -0.35
CA PRO A 223 -1.36 -12.38 -1.29
C PRO A 223 -2.83 -12.63 -1.63
N ASP A 224 -3.25 -13.90 -1.66
CA ASP A 224 -4.64 -14.26 -1.96
C ASP A 224 -5.67 -13.73 -0.95
N LYS A 225 -5.25 -13.32 0.24
CA LYS A 225 -6.12 -12.61 1.19
C LYS A 225 -6.48 -11.19 0.72
N PHE A 226 -5.69 -10.62 -0.16
CA PHE A 226 -5.88 -9.25 -0.66
C PHE A 226 -6.45 -9.21 -2.07
N CYS A 227 -6.20 -10.23 -2.89
CA CYS A 227 -6.56 -10.24 -4.31
C CYS A 227 -7.31 -11.51 -4.72
N GLY A 228 -7.85 -12.27 -3.77
CA GLY A 228 -8.49 -13.56 -4.04
C GLY A 228 -10.01 -13.56 -4.02
N ASP A 229 -10.63 -12.58 -3.35
CA ASP A 229 -12.08 -12.52 -3.16
C ASP A 229 -12.59 -11.11 -3.48
N PRO A 230 -13.14 -10.89 -4.70
CA PRO A 230 -13.64 -9.58 -5.10
C PRO A 230 -14.76 -9.05 -4.21
N GLU A 231 -15.59 -9.92 -3.66
CA GLU A 231 -16.69 -9.49 -2.79
C GLU A 231 -16.20 -8.98 -1.44
N LYS A 232 -15.07 -9.47 -0.97
CA LYS A 232 -14.44 -9.02 0.27
C LYS A 232 -13.39 -7.93 0.07
N SER A 233 -13.03 -7.61 -1.15
CA SER A 233 -12.00 -6.61 -1.47
C SER A 233 -12.51 -5.48 -2.35
N ASN A 234 -13.79 -5.48 -2.72
CA ASN A 234 -14.34 -4.40 -3.54
C ASN A 234 -14.56 -3.12 -2.73
N TRP A 235 -14.51 -2.01 -3.43
CA TRP A 235 -14.81 -0.71 -2.90
C TRP A 235 -15.26 0.20 -4.06
N MET A 236 -15.98 1.26 -3.73
CA MET A 236 -16.40 2.27 -4.69
C MET A 236 -15.98 3.65 -4.17
N SER A 237 -15.44 4.46 -5.05
CA SER A 237 -15.10 5.85 -4.78
C SER A 237 -15.70 6.76 -5.83
N ALA A 238 -16.10 7.95 -5.42
CA ALA A 238 -16.58 9.01 -6.31
C ALA A 238 -15.80 10.30 -6.03
N THR A 239 -15.34 10.97 -7.06
CA THR A 239 -14.62 12.24 -7.00
C THR A 239 -15.27 13.27 -7.90
#